data_254e25187d6bf74b4571f0e26ea5671f
#
_entry.id   254e25187d6bf74b4571f0e26ea5671f
#
_cell.length_a   1.000
_cell.length_b   1.000
_cell.length_c   1.000
_cell.angle_alpha   90.00
_cell.angle_beta   90.00
_cell.angle_gamma   90.00
#
_symmetry.space_group_name_H-M   'P 1'
#
loop_
_entity.id
_entity.type
_entity.pdbx_description
1 polymer ?
#
loop_
_entity_poly.entity_id
_entity_poly.type
_entity_poly.pdbx_seq_one_letter_code
_entity_poly.pdbx_strand_id
1 'polypeptide(L)'
;IIGLVTTGLSETQGTDIRRCLRRFRDAYPEFAHVAVVPVNTPDYVGCLESGYALAIESLIETLVPEGQNAGRRPKQVNVLASAMLTPGDIEAIKEWIEAFGLRAIVVPDIGDSLDGHLVDAETSPLTIGGTPRSEIEIMGESTATLVIGPSLRKAAGILKARTGVPDFHFEGLMGLDDCDAFTQALADISGKPVPEKIERHRAQLQDAMVDSHFMLGFARIALAADPDLLGQQVRFLTGMGAEIVAAVSPHKHESLVGLAIPKVVVGDLEDMEKEARAGGVQLVIANSHAVETAKRLGV
;
A
#
# COMPACT_ATOMS: atom_id res chain seq x y z
N ILE A 1 13.50 -16.59 1.21
CA ILE A 1 12.46 -16.32 2.24
C ILE A 1 11.29 -17.28 2.00
N ILE A 2 10.72 -17.84 3.08
CA ILE A 2 9.50 -18.66 3.04
C ILE A 2 8.42 -17.92 3.85
N GLY A 3 7.29 -17.60 3.22
CA GLY A 3 6.10 -17.15 3.94
C GLY A 3 5.34 -18.35 4.51
N LEU A 4 5.09 -18.37 5.81
CA LEU A 4 4.28 -19.38 6.49
C LEU A 4 2.95 -18.74 6.90
N VAL A 5 1.96 -18.86 6.02
CA VAL A 5 0.65 -18.21 6.17
C VAL A 5 -0.36 -19.19 6.76
N THR A 6 -1.11 -18.76 7.78
CA THR A 6 -2.17 -19.57 8.35
C THR A 6 -3.45 -19.52 7.50
N THR A 7 -4.30 -20.51 7.70
CA THR A 7 -5.67 -20.56 7.15
C THR A 7 -6.68 -20.46 8.30
N GLY A 8 -7.95 -20.15 8.00
CA GLY A 8 -9.02 -20.16 9.00
C GLY A 8 -9.11 -21.48 9.76
N LEU A 9 -8.86 -22.61 9.09
CA LEU A 9 -8.86 -23.93 9.74
C LEU A 9 -7.73 -24.06 10.77
N SER A 10 -6.50 -23.66 10.43
CA SER A 10 -5.35 -23.72 11.35
C SER A 10 -5.55 -22.81 12.56
N GLU A 11 -6.13 -21.63 12.35
CA GLU A 11 -6.45 -20.69 13.43
C GLU A 11 -7.56 -21.25 14.36
N THR A 12 -8.62 -21.84 13.78
CA THR A 12 -9.71 -22.47 14.54
C THR A 12 -9.23 -23.67 15.38
N GLN A 13 -8.24 -24.39 14.89
CA GLN A 13 -7.59 -25.49 15.63
C GLN A 13 -6.60 -25.01 16.70
N GLY A 14 -6.36 -23.69 16.80
CA GLY A 14 -5.42 -23.12 17.75
C GLY A 14 -3.95 -23.46 17.43
N THR A 15 -3.61 -23.57 16.15
CA THR A 15 -2.24 -23.88 15.71
C THR A 15 -1.29 -22.74 16.04
N ASP A 16 -0.34 -22.95 16.95
CA ASP A 16 0.73 -22.00 17.25
C ASP A 16 1.88 -22.17 16.25
N ILE A 17 1.83 -21.39 15.13
CA ILE A 17 2.85 -21.46 14.08
C ILE A 17 4.23 -21.03 14.58
N ARG A 18 4.32 -20.08 15.53
CA ARG A 18 5.60 -19.66 16.11
C ARG A 18 6.25 -20.80 16.91
N ARG A 19 5.45 -21.58 17.65
CA ARG A 19 5.91 -22.77 18.35
C ARG A 19 6.33 -23.88 17.38
N CYS A 20 5.55 -24.11 16.33
CA CYS A 20 5.89 -25.07 15.29
C CYS A 20 7.22 -24.72 14.63
N LEU A 21 7.45 -23.44 14.31
CA LEU A 21 8.69 -22.96 13.72
C LEU A 21 9.89 -23.11 14.65
N ARG A 22 9.74 -22.83 15.96
CA ARG A 22 10.82 -23.09 16.95
C ARG A 22 11.20 -24.55 16.96
N ARG A 23 10.21 -25.45 17.09
CA ARG A 23 10.45 -26.91 17.06
C ARG A 23 11.13 -27.40 15.79
N PHE A 24 10.73 -26.82 14.64
CA PHE A 24 11.38 -27.11 13.36
C PHE A 24 12.86 -26.70 13.37
N ARG A 25 13.18 -25.50 13.85
CA ARG A 25 14.56 -25.02 13.93
C ARG A 25 15.43 -25.84 14.89
N ASP A 26 14.83 -26.29 15.99
CA ASP A 26 15.52 -27.17 16.96
C ASP A 26 15.82 -28.55 16.36
N ALA A 27 14.89 -29.09 15.56
CA ALA A 27 15.03 -30.40 14.93
C ALA A 27 15.94 -30.40 13.68
N TYR A 28 16.01 -29.27 12.97
CA TYR A 28 16.70 -29.12 11.68
C TYR A 28 17.58 -27.85 11.65
N PRO A 29 18.64 -27.81 12.46
CA PRO A 29 19.50 -26.62 12.57
C PRO A 29 20.23 -26.27 11.26
N GLU A 30 20.41 -27.22 10.34
CA GLU A 30 20.98 -26.98 9.00
C GLU A 30 20.21 -26.01 8.16
N PHE A 31 18.89 -25.83 8.42
CA PHE A 31 18.03 -24.85 7.74
C PHE A 31 17.93 -23.51 8.49
N ALA A 32 18.76 -23.25 9.50
CA ALA A 32 18.73 -21.99 10.25
C ALA A 32 18.97 -20.75 9.36
N HIS A 33 19.67 -20.93 8.23
CA HIS A 33 19.92 -19.87 7.23
C HIS A 33 18.68 -19.49 6.41
N VAL A 34 17.64 -20.33 6.39
CA VAL A 34 16.38 -20.06 5.67
C VAL A 34 15.48 -19.18 6.52
N ALA A 35 15.19 -17.97 6.03
CA ALA A 35 14.25 -17.10 6.69
C ALA A 35 12.82 -17.60 6.47
N VAL A 36 12.09 -17.86 7.55
CA VAL A 36 10.66 -18.21 7.54
C VAL A 36 9.90 -17.11 8.26
N VAL A 37 8.98 -16.49 7.56
CA VAL A 37 8.13 -15.38 8.03
C VAL A 37 6.74 -15.93 8.38
N PRO A 38 6.39 -16.03 9.67
CA PRO A 38 5.07 -16.50 10.07
C PRO A 38 4.03 -15.39 10.02
N VAL A 39 2.94 -15.60 9.30
CA VAL A 39 1.84 -14.63 9.17
C VAL A 39 0.52 -15.28 9.55
N ASN A 40 -0.15 -14.72 10.57
CA ASN A 40 -1.47 -15.16 11.00
C ASN A 40 -2.55 -14.39 10.24
N THR A 41 -3.18 -15.06 9.27
CA THR A 41 -4.19 -14.46 8.37
C THR A 41 -5.44 -15.35 8.29
N PRO A 42 -6.26 -15.41 9.36
CA PRO A 42 -7.52 -16.15 9.29
C PRO A 42 -8.46 -15.52 8.25
N ASP A 43 -9.02 -16.33 7.37
CA ASP A 43 -9.85 -15.92 6.24
C ASP A 43 -11.27 -15.40 6.65
N TYR A 44 -11.60 -15.45 7.93
CA TYR A 44 -12.85 -14.93 8.49
C TYR A 44 -12.70 -13.55 9.16
N VAL A 45 -11.53 -12.92 9.08
CA VAL A 45 -11.24 -11.60 9.68
C VAL A 45 -10.49 -10.72 8.67
N GLY A 46 -10.95 -9.48 8.51
CA GLY A 46 -10.26 -8.49 7.70
C GLY A 46 -10.57 -8.57 6.20
N CYS A 47 -9.64 -8.07 5.41
CA CYS A 47 -9.68 -8.04 3.94
C CYS A 47 -8.26 -8.26 3.38
N LEU A 48 -8.11 -8.20 2.05
CA LEU A 48 -6.80 -8.30 1.40
C LEU A 48 -5.79 -7.30 1.99
N GLU A 49 -6.17 -6.03 2.11
CA GLU A 49 -5.31 -4.97 2.63
C GLU A 49 -4.82 -5.25 4.06
N SER A 50 -5.71 -5.70 4.95
CA SER A 50 -5.33 -6.00 6.33
C SER A 50 -4.40 -7.22 6.44
N GLY A 51 -4.62 -8.25 5.62
CA GLY A 51 -3.72 -9.41 5.53
C GLY A 51 -2.35 -9.03 4.98
N TYR A 52 -2.33 -8.15 3.98
CA TYR A 52 -1.10 -7.59 3.41
C TYR A 52 -0.31 -6.80 4.46
N ALA A 53 -0.96 -5.92 5.22
CA ALA A 53 -0.34 -5.18 6.31
C ALA A 53 0.29 -6.10 7.36
N LEU A 54 -0.41 -7.17 7.78
CA LEU A 54 0.12 -8.18 8.69
C LEU A 54 1.34 -8.90 8.12
N ALA A 55 1.39 -9.16 6.81
CA ALA A 55 2.54 -9.74 6.16
C ALA A 55 3.76 -8.81 6.22
N ILE A 56 3.57 -7.51 5.99
CA ILE A 56 4.65 -6.51 6.09
C ILE A 56 5.14 -6.37 7.53
N GLU A 57 4.25 -6.33 8.53
CA GLU A 57 4.61 -6.36 9.94
C GLU A 57 5.51 -7.57 10.25
N SER A 58 5.10 -8.76 9.85
CA SER A 58 5.85 -10.01 10.09
C SER A 58 7.18 -10.06 9.34
N LEU A 59 7.25 -9.50 8.13
CA LEU A 59 8.51 -9.35 7.38
C LEU A 59 9.51 -8.49 8.16
N ILE A 60 9.07 -7.31 8.62
CA ILE A 60 9.91 -6.39 9.39
C ILE A 60 10.36 -7.02 10.70
N GLU A 61 9.43 -7.62 11.47
CA GLU A 61 9.75 -8.30 12.73
C GLU A 61 10.77 -9.42 12.57
N THR A 62 10.69 -10.16 11.46
CA THR A 62 11.51 -11.35 11.22
C THR A 62 12.86 -11.02 10.59
N LEU A 63 12.92 -10.06 9.67
CA LEU A 63 14.08 -9.84 8.80
C LEU A 63 14.89 -8.61 9.17
N VAL A 64 14.27 -7.56 9.74
CA VAL A 64 15.00 -6.35 10.10
C VAL A 64 15.66 -6.52 11.48
N PRO A 65 16.99 -6.47 11.59
CA PRO A 65 17.68 -6.55 12.88
C PRO A 65 17.35 -5.36 13.77
N GLU A 66 17.32 -5.58 15.09
CA GLU A 66 17.26 -4.50 16.06
C GLU A 66 18.60 -3.76 16.13
N GLY A 67 18.55 -2.43 16.19
CA GLY A 67 19.75 -1.61 16.32
C GLY A 67 19.47 -0.14 16.07
N GLN A 68 20.31 0.73 16.63
CA GLN A 68 20.19 2.19 16.48
C GLN A 68 21.19 2.69 15.43
N ASN A 69 20.97 2.30 14.17
CA ASN A 69 21.84 2.63 13.04
C ASN A 69 21.21 3.62 12.06
N ALA A 70 20.11 4.27 12.46
CA ALA A 70 19.37 5.23 11.62
C ALA A 70 20.31 6.32 11.06
N GLY A 71 20.18 6.60 9.75
CA GLY A 71 20.99 7.62 9.07
C GLY A 71 22.42 7.19 8.69
N ARG A 72 22.84 5.95 9.00
CA ARG A 72 24.17 5.45 8.58
C ARG A 72 24.31 5.45 7.05
N ARG A 73 23.20 5.34 6.33
CA ARG A 73 23.12 5.47 4.86
C ARG A 73 22.28 6.70 4.51
N PRO A 74 22.90 7.90 4.48
CA PRO A 74 22.18 9.18 4.39
C PRO A 74 21.45 9.40 3.04
N LYS A 75 21.73 8.59 2.04
CA LYS A 75 21.03 8.63 0.74
C LYS A 75 20.03 7.49 0.55
N GLN A 76 19.81 6.67 1.56
CA GLN A 76 18.87 5.54 1.51
C GLN A 76 17.59 5.89 2.29
N VAL A 77 16.44 5.60 1.69
CA VAL A 77 15.13 5.68 2.31
C VAL A 77 14.40 4.36 2.17
N ASN A 78 13.60 4.00 3.17
CA ASN A 78 12.66 2.90 3.05
C ASN A 78 11.33 3.41 2.48
N VAL A 79 10.65 2.58 1.72
CA VAL A 79 9.26 2.78 1.29
C VAL A 79 8.44 1.60 1.75
N LEU A 80 7.45 1.84 2.61
CA LEU A 80 6.42 0.86 2.91
C LEU A 80 5.24 1.14 1.97
N ALA A 81 5.02 0.22 1.04
CA ALA A 81 4.08 0.37 -0.06
C ALA A 81 2.79 -0.42 0.22
N SER A 82 1.65 0.25 0.31
CA SER A 82 0.38 -0.41 0.62
C SER A 82 -0.17 -1.21 -0.56
N ALA A 83 -1.14 -2.09 -0.27
CA ALA A 83 -1.79 -2.96 -1.25
C ALA A 83 -2.57 -2.22 -2.35
N MET A 84 -2.81 -0.92 -2.20
CA MET A 84 -3.50 -0.11 -3.20
C MET A 84 -2.61 0.28 -4.40
N LEU A 85 -1.28 0.17 -4.25
CA LEU A 85 -0.32 0.59 -5.27
C LEU A 85 -0.13 -0.49 -6.33
N THR A 86 -0.03 -0.06 -7.59
CA THR A 86 0.27 -0.93 -8.74
C THR A 86 1.78 -1.01 -8.99
N PRO A 87 2.27 -1.97 -9.81
CA PRO A 87 3.65 -2.00 -10.27
C PRO A 87 4.14 -0.66 -10.84
N GLY A 88 3.33 -0.02 -11.70
CA GLY A 88 3.67 1.27 -12.28
C GLY A 88 3.77 2.42 -11.25
N ASP A 89 2.94 2.39 -10.18
CA ASP A 89 3.06 3.34 -9.08
C ASP A 89 4.39 3.17 -8.34
N ILE A 90 4.80 1.92 -8.09
CA ILE A 90 6.08 1.63 -7.43
C ILE A 90 7.26 2.13 -8.25
N GLU A 91 7.23 1.94 -9.57
CA GLU A 91 8.28 2.47 -10.45
C GLU A 91 8.31 4.00 -10.45
N ALA A 92 7.16 4.64 -10.56
CA ALA A 92 7.06 6.10 -10.49
C ALA A 92 7.57 6.65 -9.15
N ILE A 93 7.27 5.98 -8.02
CA ILE A 93 7.78 6.35 -6.70
C ILE A 93 9.30 6.22 -6.64
N LYS A 94 9.87 5.12 -7.16
CA LYS A 94 11.34 4.94 -7.23
C LYS A 94 11.99 6.05 -8.05
N GLU A 95 11.48 6.33 -9.26
CA GLU A 95 11.99 7.44 -10.09
C GLU A 95 11.89 8.80 -9.39
N TRP A 96 10.81 9.04 -8.66
CA TRP A 96 10.63 10.28 -7.91
C TRP A 96 11.69 10.46 -6.83
N ILE A 97 11.93 9.39 -6.04
CA ILE A 97 12.96 9.34 -4.99
C ILE A 97 14.36 9.53 -5.60
N GLU A 98 14.64 8.87 -6.72
CA GLU A 98 15.91 8.96 -7.44
C GLU A 98 16.17 10.38 -7.98
N ALA A 99 15.15 11.10 -8.40
CA ALA A 99 15.27 12.49 -8.86
C ALA A 99 15.84 13.42 -7.77
N PHE A 100 15.61 13.11 -6.49
CA PHE A 100 16.24 13.79 -5.36
C PHE A 100 17.62 13.23 -5.00
N GLY A 101 18.12 12.22 -5.75
CA GLY A 101 19.42 11.56 -5.52
C GLY A 101 19.41 10.66 -4.28
N LEU A 102 18.23 10.18 -3.90
CA LEU A 102 18.02 9.16 -2.88
C LEU A 102 17.87 7.79 -3.53
N ARG A 103 18.07 6.72 -2.77
CA ARG A 103 17.85 5.33 -3.15
C ARG A 103 16.75 4.74 -2.30
N ALA A 104 15.75 4.15 -2.94
CA ALA A 104 14.64 3.49 -2.25
C ALA A 104 14.95 2.02 -1.95
N ILE A 105 14.58 1.55 -0.74
CA ILE A 105 14.30 0.14 -0.44
C ILE A 105 12.79 0.05 -0.30
N VAL A 106 12.12 -0.57 -1.26
CA VAL A 106 10.65 -0.68 -1.29
C VAL A 106 10.23 -2.02 -0.71
N VAL A 107 9.29 -2.04 0.22
CA VAL A 107 8.78 -3.28 0.82
C VAL A 107 7.25 -3.28 0.81
N PRO A 108 6.67 -4.25 0.05
CA PRO A 108 7.29 -5.07 -0.97
C PRO A 108 7.52 -4.30 -2.27
N ASP A 109 8.53 -4.65 -3.03
CA ASP A 109 8.70 -4.16 -4.40
C ASP A 109 7.96 -5.08 -5.37
N ILE A 110 6.79 -4.66 -5.82
CA ILE A 110 5.98 -5.38 -6.81
C ILE A 110 6.19 -4.82 -8.23
N GLY A 111 6.95 -3.74 -8.39
CA GLY A 111 7.23 -3.13 -9.67
C GLY A 111 7.93 -4.10 -10.61
N ASP A 112 9.00 -4.72 -10.12
CA ASP A 112 9.79 -5.68 -10.89
C ASP A 112 9.17 -7.09 -10.91
N SER A 113 8.48 -7.50 -9.83
CA SER A 113 7.97 -8.87 -9.70
C SER A 113 6.62 -9.13 -10.37
N LEU A 114 5.84 -8.10 -10.65
CA LEU A 114 4.48 -8.20 -11.22
C LEU A 114 4.28 -7.40 -12.51
N ASP A 115 5.35 -6.90 -13.13
CA ASP A 115 5.27 -6.10 -14.34
C ASP A 115 5.06 -6.92 -15.62
N GLY A 116 5.16 -8.27 -15.53
CA GLY A 116 4.90 -9.18 -16.64
C GLY A 116 5.99 -9.20 -17.71
N HIS A 117 7.21 -8.77 -17.42
CA HIS A 117 8.32 -8.79 -18.37
C HIS A 117 8.83 -10.21 -18.68
N LEU A 118 9.42 -10.37 -19.87
CA LEU A 118 10.04 -11.63 -20.27
C LEU A 118 11.42 -11.76 -19.61
N VAL A 119 11.74 -12.96 -19.14
CA VAL A 119 13.04 -13.33 -18.60
C VAL A 119 13.71 -14.40 -19.46
N ASP A 120 15.03 -14.40 -19.54
CA ASP A 120 15.82 -15.36 -20.31
C ASP A 120 15.84 -16.79 -19.73
N ALA A 121 15.03 -17.07 -18.72
CA ALA A 121 14.94 -18.40 -18.09
C ALA A 121 13.78 -19.20 -18.68
N GLU A 122 14.03 -20.45 -19.07
CA GLU A 122 13.00 -21.37 -19.60
C GLU A 122 11.85 -21.58 -18.60
N THR A 123 12.18 -21.66 -17.29
CA THR A 123 11.20 -21.79 -16.21
C THR A 123 11.79 -21.30 -14.89
N SER A 124 11.07 -20.49 -14.17
CA SER A 124 11.40 -20.15 -12.78
C SER A 124 10.26 -20.62 -11.85
N PRO A 125 10.54 -21.44 -10.83
CA PRO A 125 9.53 -21.83 -9.84
C PRO A 125 9.22 -20.69 -8.86
N LEU A 126 9.95 -19.58 -8.93
CA LEU A 126 9.79 -18.41 -8.07
C LEU A 126 9.56 -17.17 -8.90
N THR A 127 8.81 -16.22 -8.36
CA THR A 127 8.69 -14.88 -8.93
C THR A 127 10.08 -14.24 -8.99
N ILE A 128 10.41 -13.65 -10.12
CA ILE A 128 11.66 -12.92 -10.33
C ILE A 128 11.45 -11.47 -9.88
N GLY A 129 12.52 -10.86 -9.37
CA GLY A 129 12.46 -9.48 -8.86
C GLY A 129 11.99 -9.38 -7.40
N GLY A 130 11.58 -8.18 -7.02
CA GLY A 130 11.25 -7.84 -5.66
C GLY A 130 12.46 -7.43 -4.82
N THR A 131 12.23 -7.08 -3.56
CA THR A 131 13.29 -6.61 -2.66
C THR A 131 14.11 -7.76 -2.10
N PRO A 132 15.43 -7.83 -2.36
CA PRO A 132 16.28 -8.86 -1.81
C PRO A 132 16.30 -8.83 -0.27
N ARG A 133 16.39 -10.01 0.37
CA ARG A 133 16.51 -10.13 1.81
C ARG A 133 17.61 -9.25 2.40
N SER A 134 18.76 -9.19 1.75
CA SER A 134 19.91 -8.37 2.18
C SER A 134 19.60 -6.86 2.23
N GLU A 135 18.64 -6.38 1.43
CA GLU A 135 18.19 -4.99 1.48
C GLU A 135 17.18 -4.77 2.62
N ILE A 136 16.28 -5.72 2.85
CA ILE A 136 15.37 -5.66 4.00
C ILE A 136 16.18 -5.64 5.32
N GLU A 137 17.21 -6.43 5.42
CA GLU A 137 18.08 -6.51 6.61
C GLU A 137 18.82 -5.18 6.91
N ILE A 138 19.04 -4.33 5.92
CA ILE A 138 19.68 -3.01 6.10
C ILE A 138 18.72 -1.83 6.15
N MET A 139 17.40 -2.05 6.20
CA MET A 139 16.41 -0.97 6.34
C MET A 139 16.64 -0.10 7.57
N GLY A 140 17.18 -0.69 8.65
CA GLY A 140 17.54 0.03 9.87
C GLY A 140 18.69 1.03 9.74
N GLU A 141 19.38 1.07 8.60
CA GLU A 141 20.46 2.02 8.31
C GLU A 141 19.99 3.24 7.50
N SER A 142 18.74 3.24 7.05
CA SER A 142 18.15 4.31 6.23
C SER A 142 18.00 5.62 7.00
N THR A 143 17.88 6.72 6.25
CA THR A 143 17.70 8.05 6.85
C THR A 143 16.23 8.31 7.20
N ALA A 144 15.30 7.70 6.48
CA ALA A 144 13.87 7.85 6.68
C ALA A 144 13.09 6.64 6.17
N THR A 145 11.85 6.49 6.64
CA THR A 145 10.85 5.56 6.10
C THR A 145 9.65 6.37 5.57
N LEU A 146 9.33 6.20 4.30
CA LEU A 146 8.16 6.78 3.64
C LEU A 146 7.05 5.74 3.67
N VAL A 147 5.95 6.05 4.33
CA VAL A 147 4.83 5.11 4.56
C VAL A 147 3.65 5.56 3.71
N ILE A 148 3.30 4.79 2.70
CA ILE A 148 2.23 5.12 1.76
C ILE A 148 1.05 4.19 2.03
N GLY A 149 0.00 4.74 2.59
CA GLY A 149 -1.22 4.05 3.02
C GLY A 149 -1.33 3.90 4.54
N PRO A 150 -2.48 4.31 5.12
CA PRO A 150 -2.75 4.22 6.54
C PRO A 150 -2.66 2.81 7.13
N SER A 151 -2.99 1.78 6.34
CA SER A 151 -2.93 0.37 6.76
C SER A 151 -1.54 -0.06 7.23
N LEU A 152 -0.47 0.61 6.78
CA LEU A 152 0.92 0.28 7.11
C LEU A 152 1.48 1.06 8.31
N ARG A 153 0.68 1.89 8.99
CA ARG A 153 1.15 2.67 10.17
C ARG A 153 1.75 1.79 11.26
N LYS A 154 1.14 0.62 11.51
CA LYS A 154 1.64 -0.31 12.53
C LYS A 154 2.97 -0.94 12.12
N ALA A 155 3.12 -1.35 10.86
CA ALA A 155 4.38 -1.85 10.31
C ALA A 155 5.51 -0.81 10.42
N ALA A 156 5.21 0.46 10.12
CA ALA A 156 6.14 1.58 10.28
C ALA A 156 6.54 1.78 11.75
N GLY A 157 5.57 1.73 12.67
CA GLY A 157 5.83 1.80 14.11
C GLY A 157 6.75 0.69 14.62
N ILE A 158 6.58 -0.52 14.13
CA ILE A 158 7.46 -1.67 14.43
C ILE A 158 8.89 -1.38 13.92
N LEU A 159 9.02 -0.94 12.67
CA LEU A 159 10.32 -0.61 12.09
C LEU A 159 11.03 0.50 12.87
N LYS A 160 10.32 1.57 13.19
CA LYS A 160 10.84 2.69 13.97
C LYS A 160 11.26 2.27 15.38
N ALA A 161 10.45 1.47 16.07
CA ALA A 161 10.77 0.97 17.40
C ALA A 161 12.03 0.09 17.42
N ARG A 162 12.22 -0.73 16.36
CA ARG A 162 13.37 -1.63 16.22
C ARG A 162 14.66 -0.90 15.86
N THR A 163 14.58 0.18 15.06
CA THR A 163 15.75 0.73 14.36
C THR A 163 16.02 2.21 14.65
N GLY A 164 15.04 2.94 15.18
CA GLY A 164 15.13 4.38 15.35
C GLY A 164 15.00 5.19 14.07
N VAL A 165 14.76 4.56 12.89
CA VAL A 165 14.56 5.28 11.62
C VAL A 165 13.27 6.08 11.68
N PRO A 166 13.30 7.42 11.46
CA PRO A 166 12.10 8.25 11.46
C PRO A 166 11.17 7.91 10.30
N ASP A 167 9.87 8.08 10.50
CA ASP A 167 8.81 7.75 9.55
C ASP A 167 8.02 8.99 9.14
N PHE A 168 7.64 9.03 7.85
CA PHE A 168 6.78 10.05 7.23
C PHE A 168 5.57 9.32 6.64
N HIS A 169 4.37 9.77 6.97
CA HIS A 169 3.12 9.09 6.63
C HIS A 169 2.34 9.85 5.57
N PHE A 170 1.91 9.14 4.55
CA PHE A 170 1.09 9.65 3.45
C PHE A 170 -0.16 8.79 3.35
N GLU A 171 -1.32 9.43 3.29
CA GLU A 171 -2.60 8.74 3.11
C GLU A 171 -2.68 8.05 1.74
N GLY A 172 -1.93 8.57 0.77
CA GLY A 172 -1.77 8.07 -0.59
C GLY A 172 -0.96 9.05 -1.42
N LEU A 173 -0.98 8.90 -2.76
CA LEU A 173 -0.28 9.78 -3.70
C LEU A 173 -1.20 10.17 -4.87
N MET A 174 -2.48 10.43 -4.60
CA MET A 174 -3.47 10.81 -5.61
C MET A 174 -3.84 12.29 -5.45
N GLY A 175 -3.64 13.07 -6.52
CA GLY A 175 -3.92 14.50 -6.52
C GLY A 175 -2.74 15.36 -6.08
N LEU A 176 -2.92 16.70 -6.10
CA LEU A 176 -1.84 17.65 -5.86
C LEU A 176 -1.37 17.65 -4.42
N ASP A 177 -2.28 17.68 -3.46
CA ASP A 177 -1.95 17.84 -2.04
C ASP A 177 -1.08 16.69 -1.52
N ASP A 178 -1.43 15.44 -1.84
CA ASP A 178 -0.68 14.26 -1.44
C ASP A 178 0.70 14.21 -2.14
N CYS A 179 0.75 14.53 -3.44
CA CYS A 179 1.98 14.60 -4.21
C CYS A 179 2.90 15.73 -3.73
N ASP A 180 2.35 16.89 -3.37
CA ASP A 180 3.10 18.02 -2.84
C ASP A 180 3.70 17.68 -1.46
N ALA A 181 2.93 17.02 -0.59
CA ALA A 181 3.41 16.56 0.71
C ALA A 181 4.56 15.55 0.58
N PHE A 182 4.43 14.60 -0.34
CA PHE A 182 5.48 13.61 -0.63
C PHE A 182 6.74 14.28 -1.21
N THR A 183 6.56 15.20 -2.15
CA THR A 183 7.66 15.98 -2.75
C THR A 183 8.41 16.81 -1.70
N GLN A 184 7.67 17.49 -0.81
CA GLN A 184 8.27 18.27 0.26
C GLN A 184 9.08 17.40 1.22
N ALA A 185 8.55 16.23 1.61
CA ALA A 185 9.28 15.30 2.46
C ALA A 185 10.60 14.84 1.80
N LEU A 186 10.60 14.57 0.49
CA LEU A 186 11.83 14.22 -0.25
C LEU A 186 12.82 15.38 -0.31
N ALA A 187 12.34 16.61 -0.49
CA ALA A 187 13.19 17.80 -0.45
C ALA A 187 13.85 17.98 0.93
N ASP A 188 13.07 17.82 2.01
CA ASP A 188 13.57 17.94 3.38
C ASP A 188 14.59 16.84 3.73
N ILE A 189 14.31 15.59 3.34
CA ILE A 189 15.20 14.43 3.59
C ILE A 189 16.50 14.57 2.79
N SER A 190 16.43 14.98 1.52
CA SER A 190 17.61 15.08 0.64
C SER A 190 18.40 16.37 0.85
N GLY A 191 17.79 17.40 1.42
CA GLY A 191 18.35 18.76 1.50
C GLY A 191 18.48 19.43 0.13
N LYS A 192 17.75 18.97 -0.89
CA LYS A 192 17.81 19.49 -2.26
C LYS A 192 16.54 20.24 -2.65
N PRO A 193 16.64 21.23 -3.54
CA PRO A 193 15.45 21.82 -4.15
C PRO A 193 14.68 20.79 -4.97
N VAL A 194 13.40 21.06 -5.19
CA VAL A 194 12.55 20.22 -6.06
C VAL A 194 13.13 20.20 -7.47
N PRO A 195 13.34 19.01 -8.07
CA PRO A 195 13.85 18.90 -9.43
C PRO A 195 12.88 19.49 -10.46
N GLU A 196 13.39 20.17 -11.48
CA GLU A 196 12.59 20.80 -12.55
C GLU A 196 11.62 19.80 -13.23
N LYS A 197 12.04 18.52 -13.40
CA LYS A 197 11.18 17.45 -13.92
C LYS A 197 9.92 17.29 -13.06
N ILE A 198 10.06 17.32 -11.75
CA ILE A 198 8.95 17.14 -10.80
C ILE A 198 8.03 18.37 -10.83
N GLU A 199 8.59 19.57 -10.83
CA GLU A 199 7.81 20.82 -10.98
C GLU A 199 7.00 20.83 -12.27
N ARG A 200 7.59 20.36 -13.36
CA ARG A 200 6.90 20.23 -14.66
C ARG A 200 5.77 19.21 -14.60
N HIS A 201 5.98 18.04 -14.00
CA HIS A 201 4.92 17.02 -13.83
C HIS A 201 3.77 17.55 -12.97
N ARG A 202 4.12 18.31 -11.91
CA ARG A 202 3.09 18.97 -11.08
C ARG A 202 2.24 19.95 -11.88
N ALA A 203 2.88 20.79 -12.72
CA ALA A 203 2.17 21.74 -13.58
C ALA A 203 1.27 21.01 -14.60
N GLN A 204 1.75 19.90 -15.17
CA GLN A 204 0.95 19.07 -16.08
C GLN A 204 -0.26 18.43 -15.37
N LEU A 205 -0.07 17.94 -14.13
CA LEU A 205 -1.18 17.41 -13.32
C LEU A 205 -2.22 18.50 -13.03
N GLN A 206 -1.76 19.69 -12.64
CA GLN A 206 -2.64 20.83 -12.35
C GLN A 206 -3.46 21.22 -13.59
N ASP A 207 -2.86 21.29 -14.77
CA ASP A 207 -3.51 21.57 -16.03
C ASP A 207 -4.58 20.50 -16.36
N ALA A 208 -4.21 19.22 -16.26
CA ALA A 208 -5.14 18.11 -16.47
C ALA A 208 -6.31 18.10 -15.46
N MET A 209 -6.08 18.48 -14.20
CA MET A 209 -7.14 18.59 -13.19
C MET A 209 -8.10 19.74 -13.53
N VAL A 210 -7.59 20.88 -14.01
CA VAL A 210 -8.43 21.99 -14.47
C VAL A 210 -9.28 21.58 -15.67
N ASP A 211 -8.69 20.89 -16.65
CA ASP A 211 -9.39 20.44 -17.84
C ASP A 211 -10.50 19.39 -17.54
N SER A 212 -10.21 18.47 -16.60
CA SER A 212 -11.14 17.40 -16.23
C SER A 212 -12.17 17.79 -15.16
N HIS A 213 -11.96 18.88 -14.45
CA HIS A 213 -12.84 19.36 -13.38
C HIS A 213 -14.32 19.47 -13.83
N PHE A 214 -14.58 19.98 -15.04
CA PHE A 214 -15.94 20.12 -15.56
C PHE A 214 -16.66 18.79 -15.78
N MET A 215 -15.91 17.70 -16.00
CA MET A 215 -16.47 16.37 -16.21
C MET A 215 -16.81 15.68 -14.89
N LEU A 216 -16.06 15.98 -13.83
CA LEU A 216 -16.23 15.38 -12.51
C LEU A 216 -17.14 16.19 -11.59
N GLY A 217 -17.24 17.51 -11.80
CA GLY A 217 -18.06 18.39 -10.99
C GLY A 217 -19.53 17.95 -10.97
N PHE A 218 -20.06 17.70 -9.76
CA PHE A 218 -21.40 17.18 -9.51
C PHE A 218 -21.69 15.78 -10.07
N ALA A 219 -20.70 15.06 -10.61
CA ALA A 219 -20.88 13.67 -11.01
C ALA A 219 -21.20 12.81 -9.78
N ARG A 220 -22.26 12.01 -9.86
CA ARG A 220 -22.68 11.10 -8.78
C ARG A 220 -21.99 9.75 -8.94
N ILE A 221 -21.05 9.49 -8.03
CA ILE A 221 -20.11 8.36 -8.10
C ILE A 221 -20.38 7.38 -6.96
N ALA A 222 -20.40 6.09 -7.30
CA ALA A 222 -20.37 4.99 -6.33
C ALA A 222 -18.98 4.35 -6.33
N LEU A 223 -18.45 4.12 -5.13
CA LEU A 223 -17.12 3.56 -4.89
C LEU A 223 -17.21 2.26 -4.09
N ALA A 224 -16.42 1.25 -4.48
CA ALA A 224 -16.17 0.08 -3.64
C ALA A 224 -14.70 -0.34 -3.75
N ALA A 225 -13.97 -0.25 -2.63
CA ALA A 225 -12.54 -0.55 -2.57
C ALA A 225 -12.12 -0.88 -1.13
N ASP A 226 -10.91 -1.44 -1.00
CA ASP A 226 -10.25 -1.58 0.30
C ASP A 226 -10.01 -0.21 0.94
N PRO A 227 -9.88 -0.15 2.28
CA PRO A 227 -9.91 1.12 3.02
C PRO A 227 -8.96 2.21 2.53
N ASP A 228 -7.68 1.89 2.27
CA ASP A 228 -6.69 2.90 1.85
C ASP A 228 -7.07 3.51 0.50
N LEU A 229 -7.40 2.67 -0.48
CA LEU A 229 -7.80 3.12 -1.81
C LEU A 229 -9.12 3.89 -1.77
N LEU A 230 -10.12 3.41 -1.02
CA LEU A 230 -11.40 4.08 -0.88
C LEU A 230 -11.22 5.47 -0.28
N GLY A 231 -10.46 5.58 0.81
CA GLY A 231 -10.20 6.87 1.45
C GLY A 231 -9.53 7.87 0.51
N GLN A 232 -8.55 7.40 -0.27
CA GLN A 232 -7.84 8.23 -1.24
C GLN A 232 -8.75 8.67 -2.40
N GLN A 233 -9.54 7.76 -2.96
CA GLN A 233 -10.49 8.08 -4.04
C GLN A 233 -11.56 9.07 -3.57
N VAL A 234 -12.11 8.89 -2.36
CA VAL A 234 -13.07 9.84 -1.79
C VAL A 234 -12.48 11.24 -1.70
N ARG A 235 -11.28 11.39 -1.13
CA ARG A 235 -10.62 12.71 -1.00
C ARG A 235 -10.38 13.36 -2.36
N PHE A 236 -9.81 12.61 -3.30
CA PHE A 236 -9.52 13.12 -4.63
C PHE A 236 -10.78 13.54 -5.39
N LEU A 237 -11.78 12.66 -5.47
CA LEU A 237 -12.99 12.91 -6.24
C LEU A 237 -13.86 14.02 -5.65
N THR A 238 -13.98 14.08 -4.31
CA THR A 238 -14.68 15.20 -3.65
C THR A 238 -13.92 16.52 -3.84
N GLY A 239 -12.59 16.50 -3.82
CA GLY A 239 -11.73 17.63 -4.16
C GLY A 239 -11.92 18.13 -5.59
N MET A 240 -12.26 17.24 -6.52
CA MET A 240 -12.63 17.54 -7.90
C MET A 240 -14.11 17.93 -8.07
N GLY A 241 -14.88 18.02 -6.98
CA GLY A 241 -16.28 18.45 -6.98
C GLY A 241 -17.30 17.34 -7.26
N ALA A 242 -16.90 16.06 -7.25
CA ALA A 242 -17.81 14.94 -7.40
C ALA A 242 -18.63 14.69 -6.11
N GLU A 243 -19.82 14.14 -6.27
CA GLU A 243 -20.71 13.69 -5.20
C GLU A 243 -20.60 12.18 -5.02
N ILE A 244 -20.07 11.73 -3.89
CA ILE A 244 -19.99 10.30 -3.58
C ILE A 244 -21.31 9.84 -2.99
N VAL A 245 -22.12 9.16 -3.79
CA VAL A 245 -23.47 8.71 -3.43
C VAL A 245 -23.49 7.34 -2.77
N ALA A 246 -22.45 6.55 -2.98
CA ALA A 246 -22.23 5.28 -2.30
C ALA A 246 -20.72 5.07 -2.07
N ALA A 247 -20.34 4.65 -0.87
CA ALA A 247 -18.97 4.26 -0.54
C ALA A 247 -19.01 2.98 0.30
N VAL A 248 -18.43 1.91 -0.23
CA VAL A 248 -18.46 0.59 0.41
C VAL A 248 -17.04 0.04 0.55
N SER A 249 -16.74 -0.49 1.72
CA SER A 249 -15.47 -1.14 2.02
C SER A 249 -15.73 -2.53 2.60
N PRO A 250 -14.92 -3.56 2.24
CA PRO A 250 -15.08 -4.90 2.79
C PRO A 250 -14.68 -4.98 4.27
N HIS A 251 -13.98 -3.97 4.78
CA HIS A 251 -13.47 -3.97 6.14
C HIS A 251 -13.53 -2.58 6.78
N LYS A 252 -13.70 -2.56 8.10
CA LYS A 252 -13.66 -1.33 8.89
C LYS A 252 -12.22 -0.95 9.21
N HIS A 253 -11.82 0.27 8.86
CA HIS A 253 -10.52 0.83 9.19
C HIS A 253 -10.65 2.28 9.70
N GLU A 254 -9.72 2.71 10.54
CA GLU A 254 -9.74 4.07 11.12
C GLU A 254 -9.58 5.17 10.06
N SER A 255 -8.89 4.90 8.94
CA SER A 255 -8.70 5.83 7.83
C SER A 255 -10.01 6.25 7.15
N LEU A 256 -11.08 5.48 7.34
CA LEU A 256 -12.40 5.78 6.77
C LEU A 256 -13.22 6.73 7.67
N VAL A 257 -12.72 7.00 8.88
CA VAL A 257 -13.40 7.90 9.82
C VAL A 257 -13.08 9.36 9.44
N GLY A 258 -14.13 10.18 9.35
CA GLY A 258 -13.95 11.62 9.07
C GLY A 258 -13.80 11.98 7.60
N LEU A 259 -14.00 11.03 6.67
CA LEU A 259 -14.11 11.36 5.25
C LEU A 259 -15.25 12.33 5.00
N ALA A 260 -15.10 13.26 4.04
CA ALA A 260 -16.07 14.31 3.71
C ALA A 260 -17.27 13.75 2.93
N ILE A 261 -17.85 12.65 3.40
CA ILE A 261 -19.05 12.00 2.84
C ILE A 261 -19.99 11.57 3.98
N PRO A 262 -21.30 11.41 3.71
CA PRO A 262 -22.27 11.10 4.77
C PRO A 262 -22.01 9.80 5.52
N LYS A 263 -21.56 8.75 4.81
CA LYS A 263 -21.27 7.44 5.40
C LYS A 263 -20.37 6.59 4.52
N VAL A 264 -19.65 5.67 5.15
CA VAL A 264 -19.05 4.49 4.50
C VAL A 264 -19.77 3.26 5.03
N VAL A 265 -20.19 2.39 4.14
CA VAL A 265 -20.83 1.10 4.48
C VAL A 265 -19.74 0.03 4.50
N VAL A 266 -19.70 -0.76 5.57
CA VAL A 266 -18.90 -1.99 5.59
C VAL A 266 -19.79 -3.11 5.06
N GLY A 267 -19.43 -3.63 3.87
CA GLY A 267 -20.30 -4.55 3.14
C GLY A 267 -19.67 -5.04 1.83
N ASP A 268 -20.50 -5.38 0.90
CA ASP A 268 -20.13 -5.95 -0.40
C ASP A 268 -20.70 -5.16 -1.60
N LEU A 269 -20.56 -5.73 -2.81
CA LEU A 269 -21.05 -5.09 -4.03
C LEU A 269 -22.58 -5.03 -4.11
N GLU A 270 -23.32 -5.88 -3.37
CA GLU A 270 -24.79 -5.78 -3.29
C GLU A 270 -25.19 -4.57 -2.46
N ASP A 271 -24.49 -4.30 -1.37
CA ASP A 271 -24.70 -3.09 -0.58
C ASP A 271 -24.36 -1.85 -1.38
N MET A 272 -23.27 -1.86 -2.17
CA MET A 272 -22.94 -0.77 -3.09
C MET A 272 -24.08 -0.55 -4.11
N GLU A 273 -24.64 -1.61 -4.71
CA GLU A 273 -25.74 -1.48 -5.68
C GLU A 273 -26.97 -0.83 -5.06
N LYS A 274 -27.34 -1.23 -3.86
CA LYS A 274 -28.50 -0.65 -3.14
C LYS A 274 -28.33 0.86 -2.89
N GLU A 275 -27.18 1.26 -2.36
CA GLU A 275 -26.86 2.65 -2.06
C GLU A 275 -26.74 3.48 -3.35
N ALA A 276 -26.04 2.96 -4.36
CA ALA A 276 -25.85 3.61 -5.65
C ALA A 276 -27.19 3.86 -6.39
N ARG A 277 -28.10 2.90 -6.35
CA ARG A 277 -29.44 3.01 -6.94
C ARG A 277 -30.26 4.10 -6.25
N ALA A 278 -30.21 4.15 -4.92
CA ALA A 278 -30.91 5.18 -4.15
C ALA A 278 -30.34 6.59 -4.41
N GLY A 279 -29.01 6.70 -4.61
CA GLY A 279 -28.31 7.94 -4.91
C GLY A 279 -28.40 8.40 -6.38
N GLY A 280 -28.97 7.59 -7.29
CA GLY A 280 -29.03 7.90 -8.72
C GLY A 280 -27.63 8.04 -9.33
N VAL A 281 -26.79 7.04 -9.14
CA VAL A 281 -25.41 6.97 -9.61
C VAL A 281 -25.27 7.21 -11.12
N GLN A 282 -24.14 7.77 -11.53
CA GLN A 282 -23.78 8.01 -12.93
C GLN A 282 -22.47 7.30 -13.32
N LEU A 283 -21.61 6.98 -12.34
CA LEU A 283 -20.34 6.30 -12.54
C LEU A 283 -20.08 5.35 -11.36
N VAL A 284 -19.62 4.13 -11.65
CA VAL A 284 -19.17 3.16 -10.66
C VAL A 284 -17.67 2.96 -10.79
N ILE A 285 -16.95 3.12 -9.69
CA ILE A 285 -15.51 2.81 -9.59
C ILE A 285 -15.34 1.70 -8.56
N ALA A 286 -14.93 0.52 -9.03
CA ALA A 286 -14.75 -0.66 -8.20
C ALA A 286 -13.88 -1.70 -8.94
N ASN A 287 -13.80 -2.93 -8.42
CA ASN A 287 -13.12 -4.02 -9.10
C ASN A 287 -13.93 -4.58 -10.28
N SER A 288 -13.33 -5.49 -11.05
CA SER A 288 -13.94 -6.09 -12.25
C SER A 288 -15.26 -6.82 -12.00
N HIS A 289 -15.53 -7.29 -10.77
CA HIS A 289 -16.80 -7.94 -10.44
C HIS A 289 -17.98 -6.96 -10.40
N ALA A 290 -17.72 -5.67 -10.21
CA ALA A 290 -18.76 -4.64 -10.21
C ALA A 290 -19.31 -4.30 -11.62
N VAL A 291 -18.74 -4.83 -12.70
CA VAL A 291 -19.21 -4.60 -14.07
C VAL A 291 -20.68 -5.03 -14.22
N GLU A 292 -21.06 -6.18 -13.65
CA GLU A 292 -22.44 -6.64 -13.70
C GLU A 292 -23.39 -5.76 -12.87
N THR A 293 -22.90 -5.24 -11.75
CA THR A 293 -23.63 -4.25 -10.95
C THR A 293 -23.85 -2.96 -11.74
N ALA A 294 -22.81 -2.42 -12.39
CA ALA A 294 -22.92 -1.22 -13.22
C ALA A 294 -23.96 -1.40 -14.35
N LYS A 295 -23.95 -2.55 -15.05
CA LYS A 295 -24.97 -2.88 -16.05
C LYS A 295 -26.39 -2.89 -15.48
N ARG A 296 -26.62 -3.46 -14.29
CA ARG A 296 -27.93 -3.46 -13.63
C ARG A 296 -28.38 -2.06 -13.19
N LEU A 297 -27.43 -1.18 -12.92
CA LEU A 297 -27.67 0.23 -12.61
C LEU A 297 -27.90 1.08 -13.87
N GLY A 298 -27.47 0.60 -15.03
CA GLY A 298 -27.59 1.31 -16.32
C GLY A 298 -26.50 2.37 -16.54
N VAL A 299 -25.30 2.16 -15.95
CA VAL A 299 -24.15 3.08 -16.00
C VAL A 299 -22.89 2.32 -16.43
#